data_9d76b708ccc2e924fa18e24863ab21f7
#
_entry.id   9d76b708ccc2e924fa18e24863ab21f7
#
_cell.length_a   1.000
_cell.length_b   1.000
_cell.length_c   1.000
_cell.angle_alpha   90.00
_cell.angle_beta   90.00
_cell.angle_gamma   90.00
#
_symmetry.space_group_name_H-M   'P 1'
#
loop_
_entity.id
_entity.type
_entity.pdbx_description
1 polymer ?
#
loop_
_entity_poly.entity_id
_entity_poly.type
_entity_poly.pdbx_seq_one_letter_code
_entity_poly.pdbx_strand_id
1 'polypeptide(L)'
;QRDLLNPNSLGAPAFNIELLAQHDVHWSAGDIAEIQPENSTARIHAFLKQHQLDANTILADGQQTLVQALADKDLTAPIQTFKTADELLAQLSPLPSREYSIASIPSQQVLRLVVRQKFDAQGELGLGSGWLTAHAALGQNIALRIRNNPSFHLIDDDRPIICIGNGTGLAGLMSLLHARTRLNYTQNWLFFGERQQAHDYFYQHTIEAWQSTGMLQRLDLAFSRDQAEKVYVHHKLREQAEELKRWIEQNAVIYVCGSIQGMASDVDQALKDILGETQLEQLRQQGRYRRDVY
;
A
#
# COMPACT_ATOMS: atom_id res chain seq x y z
N GLN A 1 -6.65 -7.38 12.83
CA GLN A 1 -6.00 -6.42 13.73
C GLN A 1 -5.81 -5.09 13.00
N ARG A 2 -5.76 -3.99 13.76
CA ARG A 2 -5.59 -2.64 13.22
C ARG A 2 -4.73 -1.84 14.20
N ASP A 3 -3.49 -1.55 13.83
CA ASP A 3 -2.54 -0.86 14.70
C ASP A 3 -2.08 0.44 14.06
N LEU A 4 -2.10 1.54 14.83
CA LEU A 4 -1.56 2.82 14.38
C LEU A 4 -0.03 2.74 14.36
N LEU A 5 0.58 2.96 13.18
CA LEU A 5 2.03 2.88 12.98
C LEU A 5 2.77 4.17 13.33
N ASN A 6 2.09 5.32 13.29
CA ASN A 6 2.72 6.63 13.44
C ASN A 6 2.02 7.53 14.46
N PRO A 7 1.90 7.10 15.72
CA PRO A 7 1.34 7.94 16.77
C PRO A 7 2.15 9.23 16.91
N ASN A 8 1.45 10.36 17.04
CA ASN A 8 2.02 11.71 17.17
C ASN A 8 2.82 12.22 15.94
N SER A 9 2.70 11.56 14.80
CA SER A 9 3.30 12.05 13.54
C SER A 9 2.65 13.36 13.08
N LEU A 10 3.44 14.18 12.38
CA LEU A 10 2.95 15.35 11.63
C LEU A 10 2.18 14.96 10.36
N GLY A 11 2.16 13.68 10.02
CA GLY A 11 1.47 13.13 8.85
C GLY A 11 0.09 12.58 9.16
N ALA A 12 -0.67 12.27 8.12
CA ALA A 12 -1.92 11.54 8.29
C ALA A 12 -1.67 10.15 8.93
N PRO A 13 -2.59 9.66 9.77
CA PRO A 13 -2.46 8.35 10.41
C PRO A 13 -2.22 7.23 9.41
N ALA A 14 -1.26 6.38 9.69
CA ALA A 14 -0.95 5.17 8.93
C ALA A 14 -1.15 3.93 9.81
N PHE A 15 -1.77 2.91 9.27
CA PHE A 15 -2.14 1.72 10.02
C PHE A 15 -1.53 0.46 9.40
N ASN A 16 -1.11 -0.46 10.26
CA ASN A 16 -0.93 -1.86 9.94
C ASN A 16 -2.29 -2.55 10.04
N ILE A 17 -2.77 -3.11 8.95
CA ILE A 17 -4.02 -3.86 8.89
C ILE A 17 -3.68 -5.33 8.69
N GLU A 18 -4.15 -6.20 9.58
CA GLU A 18 -3.98 -7.63 9.47
C GLU A 18 -5.32 -8.31 9.13
N LEU A 19 -5.31 -9.06 8.04
CA LEU A 19 -6.44 -9.83 7.54
C LEU A 19 -6.10 -11.32 7.63
N LEU A 20 -6.98 -12.09 8.26
CA LEU A 20 -6.90 -13.55 8.30
C LEU A 20 -7.71 -14.12 7.14
N ALA A 21 -7.12 -14.98 6.34
CA ALA A 21 -7.84 -15.65 5.27
C ALA A 21 -8.83 -16.67 5.87
N GLN A 22 -10.07 -16.67 5.39
CA GLN A 22 -11.08 -17.70 5.74
C GLN A 22 -10.90 -18.99 4.93
N HIS A 23 -10.19 -18.91 3.80
CA HIS A 23 -9.90 -19.99 2.87
C HIS A 23 -8.43 -19.92 2.46
N ASP A 24 -7.96 -20.94 1.74
CA ASP A 24 -6.60 -20.96 1.20
C ASP A 24 -6.43 -19.81 0.19
N VAL A 25 -5.92 -18.69 0.67
CA VAL A 25 -5.55 -17.54 -0.14
C VAL A 25 -4.04 -17.59 -0.37
N HIS A 26 -3.66 -17.62 -1.64
CA HIS A 26 -2.25 -17.63 -2.03
C HIS A 26 -1.86 -16.29 -2.62
N TRP A 27 -0.69 -15.80 -2.23
CA TRP A 27 -0.05 -14.63 -2.83
C TRP A 27 1.47 -14.82 -2.86
N SER A 28 2.12 -14.08 -3.72
CA SER A 28 3.57 -13.97 -3.79
C SER A 28 4.03 -12.63 -3.25
N ALA A 29 5.28 -12.56 -2.80
CA ALA A 29 5.87 -11.27 -2.43
C ALA A 29 5.86 -10.31 -3.62
N GLY A 30 5.29 -9.13 -3.43
CA GLY A 30 5.08 -8.13 -4.49
C GLY A 30 3.66 -8.11 -5.07
N ASP A 31 2.78 -9.05 -4.70
CA ASP A 31 1.37 -9.01 -5.10
C ASP A 31 0.58 -7.91 -4.40
N ILE A 32 -0.60 -7.64 -4.94
CA ILE A 32 -1.49 -6.57 -4.54
C ILE A 32 -2.82 -7.15 -4.04
N ALA A 33 -3.32 -6.61 -2.94
CA ALA A 33 -4.68 -6.86 -2.48
C ALA A 33 -5.63 -5.80 -3.05
N GLU A 34 -6.59 -6.21 -3.84
CA GLU A 34 -7.72 -5.39 -4.26
C GLU A 34 -8.84 -5.54 -3.24
N ILE A 35 -9.10 -4.49 -2.49
CA ILE A 35 -10.11 -4.45 -1.43
C ILE A 35 -11.37 -3.81 -1.98
N GLN A 36 -12.52 -4.47 -1.77
CA GLN A 36 -13.83 -3.87 -2.00
C GLN A 36 -14.24 -3.09 -0.74
N PRO A 37 -14.26 -1.75 -0.77
CA PRO A 37 -14.70 -0.96 0.37
C PRO A 37 -16.23 -0.96 0.49
N GLU A 38 -16.72 -0.63 1.68
CA GLU A 38 -18.13 -0.36 1.93
C GLU A 38 -18.31 1.07 2.44
N ASN A 39 -19.49 1.60 2.24
CA ASN A 39 -19.91 2.86 2.83
C ASN A 39 -20.01 2.75 4.35
N SER A 40 -19.61 3.79 5.06
CA SER A 40 -19.90 3.86 6.49
C SER A 40 -21.40 3.91 6.77
N THR A 41 -21.80 3.40 7.93
CA THR A 41 -23.19 3.47 8.39
C THR A 41 -23.74 4.90 8.37
N ALA A 42 -22.92 5.87 8.78
CA ALA A 42 -23.29 7.28 8.76
C ALA A 42 -23.57 7.79 7.34
N ARG A 43 -22.75 7.38 6.36
CA ARG A 43 -22.93 7.77 4.95
C ARG A 43 -24.21 7.18 4.36
N ILE A 44 -24.48 5.89 4.64
CA ILE A 44 -25.73 5.25 4.21
C ILE A 44 -26.94 5.94 4.84
N HIS A 45 -26.91 6.20 6.13
CA HIS A 45 -28.04 6.88 6.83
C HIS A 45 -28.27 8.31 6.29
N ALA A 46 -27.20 9.05 6.00
CA ALA A 46 -27.31 10.38 5.39
C ALA A 46 -28.01 10.31 4.02
N PHE A 47 -27.61 9.35 3.19
CA PHE A 47 -28.22 9.09 1.89
C PHE A 47 -29.71 8.71 2.01
N LEU A 48 -30.04 7.75 2.87
CA LEU A 48 -31.43 7.33 3.12
C LEU A 48 -32.31 8.50 3.58
N LYS A 49 -31.79 9.33 4.50
CA LYS A 49 -32.49 10.52 4.99
C LYS A 49 -32.71 11.55 3.87
N GLN A 50 -31.70 11.82 3.06
CA GLN A 50 -31.78 12.76 1.94
C GLN A 50 -32.87 12.36 0.96
N HIS A 51 -33.03 11.06 0.68
CA HIS A 51 -33.98 10.52 -0.28
C HIS A 51 -35.32 10.04 0.36
N GLN A 52 -35.50 10.25 1.68
CA GLN A 52 -36.69 9.86 2.46
C GLN A 52 -37.02 8.36 2.34
N LEU A 53 -35.99 7.52 2.43
CA LEU A 53 -36.07 6.07 2.27
C LEU A 53 -36.02 5.35 3.63
N ASP A 54 -36.77 4.24 3.74
CA ASP A 54 -36.67 3.34 4.90
C ASP A 54 -35.55 2.34 4.71
N ALA A 55 -34.63 2.32 5.67
CA ALA A 55 -33.47 1.41 5.71
C ALA A 55 -33.84 -0.08 5.66
N ASN A 56 -35.01 -0.43 6.23
CA ASN A 56 -35.50 -1.79 6.36
C ASN A 56 -36.34 -2.24 5.16
N THR A 57 -36.48 -1.42 4.12
CA THR A 57 -37.18 -1.83 2.89
C THR A 57 -36.54 -3.11 2.35
N ILE A 58 -37.32 -4.16 2.28
CA ILE A 58 -36.90 -5.46 1.69
C ILE A 58 -36.95 -5.31 0.17
N LEU A 59 -35.87 -5.73 -0.48
CA LEU A 59 -35.75 -5.69 -1.94
C LEU A 59 -36.57 -6.81 -2.60
N ALA A 60 -36.77 -6.72 -3.90
CA ALA A 60 -37.58 -7.67 -4.67
C ALA A 60 -37.06 -9.11 -4.61
N ASP A 61 -35.75 -9.31 -4.32
CA ASP A 61 -35.15 -10.64 -4.10
C ASP A 61 -35.56 -11.29 -2.77
N GLY A 62 -36.17 -10.53 -1.85
CA GLY A 62 -36.61 -10.98 -0.54
C GLY A 62 -35.48 -11.34 0.44
N GLN A 63 -34.21 -11.11 0.08
CA GLN A 63 -33.03 -11.55 0.85
C GLN A 63 -32.29 -10.41 1.53
N GLN A 64 -32.28 -9.23 0.93
CA GLN A 64 -31.54 -8.07 1.41
C GLN A 64 -32.46 -6.90 1.75
N THR A 65 -32.04 -6.13 2.74
CA THR A 65 -32.62 -4.80 3.02
C THR A 65 -31.90 -3.72 2.21
N LEU A 66 -32.57 -2.59 2.00
CA LEU A 66 -32.00 -1.45 1.27
C LEU A 66 -30.68 -0.98 1.90
N VAL A 67 -30.58 -0.92 3.24
CA VAL A 67 -29.34 -0.52 3.93
C VAL A 67 -28.18 -1.47 3.62
N GLN A 68 -28.43 -2.76 3.51
CA GLN A 68 -27.43 -3.75 3.14
C GLN A 68 -26.98 -3.59 1.68
N ALA A 69 -27.93 -3.41 0.78
CA ALA A 69 -27.63 -3.25 -0.64
C ALA A 69 -26.92 -1.94 -0.99
N LEU A 70 -27.02 -0.91 -0.17
CA LEU A 70 -26.30 0.36 -0.33
C LEU A 70 -24.85 0.30 0.15
N ALA A 71 -24.45 -0.75 0.86
CA ALA A 71 -23.12 -0.84 1.47
C ALA A 71 -22.00 -0.70 0.42
N ASP A 72 -22.13 -1.33 -0.72
CA ASP A 72 -21.11 -1.36 -1.78
C ASP A 72 -21.42 -0.39 -2.96
N LYS A 73 -22.39 0.51 -2.84
CA LYS A 73 -22.83 1.40 -3.92
C LYS A 73 -22.19 2.79 -3.86
N ASP A 74 -21.94 3.38 -5.03
CA ASP A 74 -21.55 4.78 -5.12
C ASP A 74 -22.75 5.70 -4.87
N LEU A 75 -22.82 6.23 -3.65
CA LEU A 75 -23.89 7.12 -3.19
C LEU A 75 -23.70 8.58 -3.64
N THR A 76 -22.68 8.88 -4.45
CA THR A 76 -22.41 10.23 -4.98
C THR A 76 -22.98 10.44 -6.39
N ALA A 77 -23.40 9.36 -7.04
CA ALA A 77 -23.94 9.43 -8.39
C ALA A 77 -25.25 10.24 -8.43
N PRO A 78 -25.49 11.01 -9.49
CA PRO A 78 -26.77 11.70 -9.67
C PRO A 78 -27.88 10.67 -9.86
N ILE A 79 -28.97 10.83 -9.10
CA ILE A 79 -30.12 9.92 -9.11
C ILE A 79 -31.28 10.57 -9.86
N GLN A 80 -31.86 9.82 -10.78
CA GLN A 80 -33.14 10.20 -11.44
C GLN A 80 -34.33 9.77 -10.58
N THR A 81 -35.52 10.25 -10.92
CA THR A 81 -36.77 9.85 -10.24
C THR A 81 -36.96 8.33 -10.31
N PHE A 82 -37.25 7.73 -9.17
CA PHE A 82 -37.52 6.29 -9.02
C PHE A 82 -38.82 6.08 -8.23
N LYS A 83 -39.40 4.89 -8.37
CA LYS A 83 -40.66 4.51 -7.68
C LYS A 83 -40.40 3.42 -6.63
N THR A 84 -39.36 2.59 -6.83
CA THR A 84 -39.03 1.49 -5.97
C THR A 84 -37.57 1.54 -5.56
N ALA A 85 -37.22 0.86 -4.46
CA ALA A 85 -35.83 0.72 -4.02
C ALA A 85 -34.93 0.00 -5.07
N ASP A 86 -35.50 -0.98 -5.78
CA ASP A 86 -34.79 -1.71 -6.84
C ASP A 86 -34.48 -0.80 -8.05
N GLU A 87 -35.39 0.09 -8.44
CA GLU A 87 -35.15 1.09 -9.48
C GLU A 87 -34.05 2.09 -9.08
N LEU A 88 -33.99 2.45 -7.80
CA LEU A 88 -32.88 3.27 -7.27
C LEU A 88 -31.56 2.54 -7.36
N LEU A 89 -31.50 1.31 -6.84
CA LEU A 89 -30.27 0.51 -6.83
C LEU A 89 -29.73 0.22 -8.23
N ALA A 90 -30.61 0.07 -9.23
CA ALA A 90 -30.22 -0.12 -10.61
C ALA A 90 -29.48 1.09 -11.21
N GLN A 91 -29.62 2.28 -10.61
CA GLN A 91 -28.93 3.50 -11.03
C GLN A 91 -27.55 3.66 -10.36
N LEU A 92 -27.28 2.93 -9.28
CA LEU A 92 -26.07 3.07 -8.50
C LEU A 92 -25.00 2.04 -8.92
N SER A 93 -23.85 2.52 -9.36
CA SER A 93 -22.72 1.68 -9.66
C SER A 93 -22.07 1.14 -8.37
N PRO A 94 -21.43 -0.03 -8.41
CA PRO A 94 -20.60 -0.47 -7.29
C PRO A 94 -19.47 0.52 -6.98
N LEU A 95 -19.07 0.61 -5.72
CA LEU A 95 -17.86 1.33 -5.33
C LEU A 95 -16.63 0.71 -6.02
N PRO A 96 -15.70 1.51 -6.54
CA PRO A 96 -14.48 0.97 -7.12
C PRO A 96 -13.60 0.37 -6.03
N SER A 97 -13.04 -0.80 -6.31
CA SER A 97 -12.04 -1.44 -5.45
C SER A 97 -10.82 -0.55 -5.23
N ARG A 98 -10.04 -0.84 -4.19
CA ARG A 98 -8.80 -0.13 -3.85
C ARG A 98 -7.65 -1.11 -3.74
N GLU A 99 -6.54 -0.74 -4.35
CA GLU A 99 -5.34 -1.55 -4.41
C GLU A 99 -4.37 -1.18 -3.28
N TYR A 100 -3.80 -2.20 -2.65
CA TYR A 100 -2.79 -2.07 -1.61
C TYR A 100 -1.69 -3.12 -1.82
N SER A 101 -0.43 -2.69 -1.85
CA SER A 101 0.69 -3.63 -1.86
C SER A 101 0.67 -4.46 -0.57
N ILE A 102 0.82 -5.78 -0.71
CA ILE A 102 0.84 -6.70 0.43
C ILE A 102 2.20 -6.60 1.12
N ALA A 103 2.21 -6.44 2.46
CA ALA A 103 3.42 -6.29 3.26
C ALA A 103 3.95 -7.59 3.87
N SER A 104 3.26 -8.70 3.67
CA SER A 104 3.57 -10.02 4.25
C SER A 104 3.77 -11.08 3.18
N ILE A 105 4.21 -12.27 3.63
CA ILE A 105 4.30 -13.46 2.79
C ILE A 105 3.38 -14.57 3.35
N PRO A 106 2.93 -15.55 2.53
CA PRO A 106 1.98 -16.59 2.96
C PRO A 106 2.41 -17.37 4.20
N SER A 107 3.71 -17.60 4.35
CA SER A 107 4.22 -18.34 5.52
C SER A 107 4.02 -17.63 6.87
N GLN A 108 3.68 -16.34 6.87
CA GLN A 108 3.31 -15.59 8.06
C GLN A 108 1.82 -15.79 8.45
N GLN A 109 1.04 -16.48 7.61
CA GLN A 109 -0.38 -16.80 7.81
C GLN A 109 -1.31 -15.61 8.00
N VAL A 110 -0.83 -14.42 7.72
CA VAL A 110 -1.55 -13.14 7.84
C VAL A 110 -1.25 -12.30 6.62
N LEU A 111 -2.28 -11.76 5.98
CA LEU A 111 -2.14 -10.76 4.95
C LEU A 111 -2.07 -9.38 5.61
N ARG A 112 -0.94 -8.69 5.45
CA ARG A 112 -0.70 -7.36 6.03
C ARG A 112 -0.76 -6.27 4.97
N LEU A 113 -1.41 -5.17 5.30
CA LEU A 113 -1.44 -3.96 4.50
C LEU A 113 -0.95 -2.77 5.33
N VAL A 114 -0.29 -1.82 4.69
CA VAL A 114 0.01 -0.52 5.29
C VAL A 114 -0.88 0.53 4.65
N VAL A 115 -1.81 1.06 5.43
CA VAL A 115 -2.86 1.97 4.93
C VAL A 115 -2.75 3.33 5.59
N ARG A 116 -2.43 4.37 4.83
CA ARG A 116 -2.50 5.76 5.28
C ARG A 116 -3.88 6.32 5.03
N GLN A 117 -4.46 6.95 6.05
CA GLN A 117 -5.73 7.67 5.89
C GLN A 117 -5.58 8.78 4.87
N LYS A 118 -6.52 8.85 3.93
CA LYS A 118 -6.70 9.96 3.01
C LYS A 118 -8.00 10.68 3.39
N PHE A 119 -8.00 11.99 3.23
CA PHE A 119 -9.15 12.84 3.45
C PHE A 119 -9.50 13.55 2.14
N ASP A 120 -10.77 13.77 1.94
CA ASP A 120 -11.25 14.59 0.81
C ASP A 120 -11.14 16.11 1.13
N ALA A 121 -11.61 16.95 0.20
CA ALA A 121 -11.58 18.40 0.36
C ALA A 121 -12.49 18.92 1.51
N GLN A 122 -13.44 18.11 1.96
CA GLN A 122 -14.35 18.40 3.07
C GLN A 122 -13.80 17.89 4.42
N GLY A 123 -12.68 17.19 4.40
CA GLY A 123 -12.06 16.60 5.60
C GLY A 123 -12.66 15.24 5.98
N GLU A 124 -13.50 14.64 5.12
CA GLU A 124 -14.04 13.32 5.33
C GLU A 124 -13.06 12.23 4.92
N LEU A 125 -13.12 11.10 5.60
CA LEU A 125 -12.26 9.95 5.29
C LEU A 125 -12.56 9.38 3.91
N GLY A 126 -11.51 9.17 3.14
CA GLY A 126 -11.59 8.52 1.83
C GLY A 126 -12.17 7.10 1.93
N LEU A 127 -12.97 6.70 0.94
CA LEU A 127 -13.74 5.44 0.93
C LEU A 127 -12.91 4.22 1.33
N GLY A 128 -11.80 3.95 0.63
CA GLY A 128 -11.01 2.75 0.90
C GLY A 128 -10.18 2.85 2.17
N SER A 129 -9.42 3.95 2.34
CA SER A 129 -8.59 4.14 3.52
C SER A 129 -9.43 4.30 4.79
N GLY A 130 -10.53 5.07 4.72
CA GLY A 130 -11.46 5.21 5.84
C GLY A 130 -12.17 3.91 6.19
N TRP A 131 -12.57 3.13 5.20
CA TRP A 131 -13.14 1.80 5.43
C TRP A 131 -12.20 0.93 6.27
N LEU A 132 -10.99 0.69 5.79
CA LEU A 132 -10.04 -0.19 6.47
C LEU A 132 -9.56 0.35 7.81
N THR A 133 -9.39 1.67 7.96
CA THR A 133 -8.74 2.26 9.14
C THR A 133 -9.71 2.73 10.22
N ALA A 134 -11.00 2.92 9.90
CA ALA A 134 -11.97 3.47 10.83
C ALA A 134 -13.32 2.74 10.85
N HIS A 135 -13.90 2.40 9.70
CA HIS A 135 -15.29 2.00 9.62
C HIS A 135 -15.51 0.48 9.67
N ALA A 136 -14.65 -0.32 9.06
CA ALA A 136 -14.73 -1.77 9.17
C ALA A 136 -14.56 -2.22 10.62
N ALA A 137 -15.49 -2.98 11.16
CA ALA A 137 -15.37 -3.50 12.52
C ALA A 137 -14.25 -4.55 12.61
N LEU A 138 -13.57 -4.62 13.76
CA LEU A 138 -12.60 -5.69 13.99
C LEU A 138 -13.33 -7.05 14.00
N GLY A 139 -12.78 -8.00 13.24
CA GLY A 139 -13.40 -9.32 13.02
C GLY A 139 -14.44 -9.34 11.90
N GLN A 140 -14.77 -8.21 11.28
CA GLN A 140 -15.63 -8.16 10.11
C GLN A 140 -14.93 -8.81 8.90
N ASN A 141 -15.73 -9.46 8.06
CA ASN A 141 -15.27 -9.98 6.78
C ASN A 141 -15.00 -8.82 5.81
N ILE A 142 -13.85 -8.88 5.14
CA ILE A 142 -13.44 -7.92 4.11
C ILE A 142 -13.38 -8.67 2.78
N ALA A 143 -14.17 -8.23 1.81
CA ALA A 143 -14.10 -8.76 0.45
C ALA A 143 -12.81 -8.26 -0.22
N LEU A 144 -11.98 -9.21 -0.66
CA LEU A 144 -10.74 -8.91 -1.36
C LEU A 144 -10.44 -9.92 -2.47
N ARG A 145 -9.63 -9.48 -3.43
CA ARG A 145 -9.03 -10.33 -4.45
C ARG A 145 -7.52 -10.10 -4.46
N ILE A 146 -6.74 -11.17 -4.63
CA ILE A 146 -5.31 -11.06 -4.87
C ILE A 146 -5.08 -10.78 -6.36
N ARG A 147 -4.41 -9.67 -6.66
CA ARG A 147 -3.96 -9.35 -8.00
C ARG A 147 -2.48 -9.71 -8.13
N ASN A 148 -2.22 -10.66 -9.01
CA ASN A 148 -0.85 -11.03 -9.35
C ASN A 148 -0.11 -9.83 -9.98
N ASN A 149 1.11 -9.55 -9.50
CA ASN A 149 1.94 -8.43 -9.93
C ASN A 149 3.36 -8.90 -10.36
N PRO A 150 3.47 -9.68 -11.46
CA PRO A 150 4.73 -10.29 -11.88
C PRO A 150 5.84 -9.28 -12.13
N SER A 151 5.48 -8.05 -12.50
CA SER A 151 6.44 -6.96 -12.73
C SER A 151 7.19 -6.55 -11.46
N PHE A 152 6.66 -6.90 -10.27
CA PHE A 152 7.24 -6.56 -8.98
C PHE A 152 7.65 -7.79 -8.13
N HIS A 153 7.49 -9.01 -8.64
CA HIS A 153 7.96 -10.22 -7.96
C HIS A 153 9.49 -10.25 -7.85
N LEU A 154 10.01 -10.99 -6.87
CA LEU A 154 11.42 -11.32 -6.82
C LEU A 154 11.85 -12.09 -8.06
N ILE A 155 13.09 -11.87 -8.49
CA ILE A 155 13.76 -12.78 -9.41
C ILE A 155 14.16 -14.02 -8.59
N ASP A 156 13.97 -15.20 -9.17
CA ASP A 156 14.19 -16.47 -8.47
C ASP A 156 15.67 -16.86 -8.41
N ASP A 157 16.44 -16.01 -7.73
CA ASP A 157 17.86 -16.24 -7.42
C ASP A 157 18.31 -15.39 -6.22
N ASP A 158 19.58 -15.54 -5.80
CA ASP A 158 20.16 -14.88 -4.64
C ASP A 158 20.87 -13.55 -4.93
N ARG A 159 20.81 -13.05 -6.17
CA ARG A 159 21.45 -11.78 -6.54
C ARG A 159 21.06 -10.64 -5.61
N PRO A 160 21.89 -9.60 -5.45
CA PRO A 160 21.57 -8.46 -4.58
C PRO A 160 20.29 -7.75 -4.99
N ILE A 161 19.56 -7.21 -4.01
CA ILE A 161 18.42 -6.30 -4.29
C ILE A 161 18.62 -4.95 -3.60
N ILE A 162 18.15 -3.89 -4.26
CA ILE A 162 18.09 -2.53 -3.76
C ILE A 162 16.62 -2.13 -3.69
N CYS A 163 16.09 -2.03 -2.49
CA CYS A 163 14.72 -1.63 -2.19
C CYS A 163 14.66 -0.14 -1.91
N ILE A 164 13.86 0.62 -2.64
CA ILE A 164 13.75 2.07 -2.52
C ILE A 164 12.28 2.44 -2.34
N GLY A 165 11.94 3.11 -1.24
CA GLY A 165 10.56 3.49 -1.02
C GLY A 165 10.35 4.58 0.01
N ASN A 166 9.12 5.09 0.03
CA ASN A 166 8.68 6.02 1.05
C ASN A 166 7.27 5.71 1.55
N GLY A 167 6.98 6.11 2.78
CA GLY A 167 5.64 6.01 3.33
C GLY A 167 5.07 4.60 3.26
N THR A 168 3.84 4.49 2.77
CA THR A 168 3.15 3.20 2.62
C THR A 168 3.76 2.28 1.55
N GLY A 169 4.63 2.81 0.67
CA GLY A 169 5.40 1.99 -0.27
C GLY A 169 6.33 0.98 0.41
N LEU A 170 6.65 1.20 1.68
CA LEU A 170 7.36 0.20 2.46
C LEU A 170 6.64 -1.17 2.48
N ALA A 171 5.31 -1.22 2.33
CA ALA A 171 4.54 -2.46 2.34
C ALA A 171 5.04 -3.47 1.30
N GLY A 172 5.09 -3.08 0.01
CA GLY A 172 5.58 -3.95 -1.05
C GLY A 172 7.02 -4.40 -0.82
N LEU A 173 7.89 -3.49 -0.35
CA LEU A 173 9.29 -3.80 -0.06
C LEU A 173 9.44 -4.76 1.13
N MET A 174 8.59 -4.64 2.16
CA MET A 174 8.58 -5.57 3.29
C MET A 174 8.27 -7.00 2.85
N SER A 175 7.31 -7.20 1.95
CA SER A 175 7.04 -8.54 1.44
C SER A 175 8.23 -9.17 0.73
N LEU A 176 8.95 -8.40 -0.10
CA LEU A 176 10.17 -8.84 -0.78
C LEU A 176 11.26 -9.19 0.23
N LEU A 177 11.51 -8.32 1.21
CA LEU A 177 12.52 -8.54 2.25
C LEU A 177 12.17 -9.76 3.15
N HIS A 178 10.91 -9.96 3.52
CA HIS A 178 10.46 -11.16 4.24
C HIS A 178 10.73 -12.44 3.43
N ALA A 179 10.43 -12.43 2.14
CA ALA A 179 10.69 -13.58 1.27
C ALA A 179 12.19 -13.89 1.18
N ARG A 180 13.03 -12.87 1.02
CA ARG A 180 14.48 -13.01 0.97
C ARG A 180 15.08 -13.52 2.30
N THR A 181 14.62 -12.95 3.41
CA THR A 181 15.04 -13.39 4.75
C THR A 181 14.73 -14.88 4.98
N ARG A 182 13.54 -15.33 4.53
CA ARG A 182 13.16 -16.75 4.62
C ARG A 182 14.09 -17.67 3.81
N LEU A 183 14.63 -17.17 2.70
CA LEU A 183 15.56 -17.89 1.83
C LEU A 183 17.04 -17.73 2.27
N ASN A 184 17.30 -17.02 3.37
CA ASN A 184 18.64 -16.64 3.85
C ASN A 184 19.45 -15.84 2.80
N TYR A 185 18.81 -15.05 1.96
CA TYR A 185 19.46 -14.15 1.03
C TYR A 185 19.76 -12.84 1.74
N THR A 186 21.03 -12.54 1.94
CA THR A 186 21.51 -11.45 2.82
C THR A 186 21.85 -10.15 2.10
N GLN A 187 22.10 -10.22 0.78
CA GLN A 187 22.45 -9.04 -0.01
C GLN A 187 21.20 -8.18 -0.29
N ASN A 188 20.71 -7.52 0.76
CA ASN A 188 19.56 -6.63 0.71
C ASN A 188 19.98 -5.23 1.15
N TRP A 189 19.59 -4.23 0.37
CA TRP A 189 19.80 -2.82 0.67
C TRP A 189 18.46 -2.09 0.68
N LEU A 190 18.11 -1.44 1.79
CA LEU A 190 16.87 -0.68 1.92
C LEU A 190 17.17 0.81 2.02
N PHE A 191 16.56 1.59 1.14
CA PHE A 191 16.37 3.03 1.27
C PHE A 191 14.93 3.29 1.67
N PHE A 192 14.72 3.87 2.85
CA PHE A 192 13.37 4.18 3.32
C PHE A 192 13.25 5.64 3.74
N GLY A 193 12.20 6.31 3.27
CA GLY A 193 11.91 7.70 3.57
C GLY A 193 10.55 7.94 4.19
N GLU A 194 10.53 8.79 5.21
CA GLU A 194 9.32 9.30 5.85
C GLU A 194 9.55 10.70 6.45
N ARG A 195 8.66 11.13 7.35
CA ARG A 195 8.71 12.48 7.92
C ARG A 195 9.65 12.57 9.11
N GLN A 196 9.39 11.78 10.16
CA GLN A 196 10.12 11.85 11.43
C GLN A 196 10.53 10.45 11.87
N GLN A 197 11.79 10.28 12.27
CA GLN A 197 12.28 8.99 12.75
C GLN A 197 11.52 8.52 14.01
N ALA A 198 11.30 9.42 14.94
CA ALA A 198 10.65 9.10 16.21
C ALA A 198 9.20 8.62 16.08
N HIS A 199 8.52 8.93 14.96
CA HIS A 199 7.10 8.68 14.79
C HIS A 199 6.76 7.87 13.54
N ASP A 200 7.54 7.99 12.48
CA ASP A 200 7.20 7.45 11.16
C ASP A 200 8.15 6.34 10.68
N TYR A 201 8.98 5.79 11.56
CA TYR A 201 9.82 4.66 11.21
C TYR A 201 9.05 3.34 11.31
N PHE A 202 8.23 3.08 10.30
CA PHE A 202 7.39 1.88 10.22
C PHE A 202 8.25 0.61 10.27
N TYR A 203 7.78 -0.39 11.02
CA TYR A 203 8.46 -1.68 11.21
C TYR A 203 9.91 -1.58 11.71
N GLN A 204 10.23 -0.51 12.43
CA GLN A 204 11.58 -0.25 12.95
C GLN A 204 12.21 -1.51 13.57
N HIS A 205 11.54 -2.16 14.52
CA HIS A 205 12.07 -3.34 15.19
C HIS A 205 12.41 -4.48 14.23
N THR A 206 11.61 -4.71 13.20
CA THR A 206 11.87 -5.75 12.21
C THR A 206 13.07 -5.40 11.34
N ILE A 207 13.14 -4.16 10.87
CA ILE A 207 14.23 -3.67 10.01
C ILE A 207 15.58 -3.70 10.77
N GLU A 208 15.60 -3.21 12.01
CA GLU A 208 16.78 -3.22 12.86
C GLU A 208 17.22 -4.65 13.24
N ALA A 209 16.27 -5.57 13.48
CA ALA A 209 16.59 -6.98 13.68
C ALA A 209 17.22 -7.61 12.44
N TRP A 210 16.74 -7.31 11.24
CA TRP A 210 17.38 -7.78 10.01
C TRP A 210 18.77 -7.19 9.80
N GLN A 211 18.98 -5.93 10.15
CA GLN A 211 20.29 -5.30 10.09
C GLN A 211 21.25 -5.95 11.08
N SER A 212 20.84 -6.15 12.33
CA SER A 212 21.66 -6.75 13.39
C SER A 212 22.05 -8.21 13.12
N THR A 213 21.18 -8.96 12.43
CA THR A 213 21.42 -10.37 12.03
C THR A 213 22.12 -10.50 10.68
N GLY A 214 22.41 -9.39 9.98
CA GLY A 214 23.03 -9.39 8.66
C GLY A 214 22.08 -9.77 7.51
N MET A 215 20.80 -9.94 7.77
CA MET A 215 19.80 -10.19 6.72
C MET A 215 19.53 -8.94 5.87
N LEU A 216 19.72 -7.76 6.43
CA LEU A 216 19.72 -6.47 5.74
C LEU A 216 21.15 -5.91 5.79
N GLN A 217 21.88 -6.04 4.70
CA GLN A 217 23.29 -5.67 4.62
C GLN A 217 23.49 -4.15 4.69
N ARG A 218 22.57 -3.38 4.10
CA ARG A 218 22.63 -1.91 4.11
C ARG A 218 21.25 -1.30 4.34
N LEU A 219 21.28 -0.20 5.09
CA LEU A 219 20.08 0.60 5.42
C LEU A 219 20.41 2.08 5.33
N ASP A 220 19.70 2.82 4.50
CA ASP A 220 19.76 4.27 4.39
C ASP A 220 18.39 4.87 4.66
N LEU A 221 18.28 5.66 5.71
CA LEU A 221 17.04 6.28 6.16
C LEU A 221 17.03 7.78 5.82
N ALA A 222 15.87 8.28 5.40
CA ALA A 222 15.65 9.67 5.06
C ALA A 222 14.40 10.20 5.78
N PHE A 223 14.59 10.94 6.86
CA PHE A 223 13.49 11.57 7.60
C PHE A 223 13.46 13.07 7.31
N SER A 224 12.45 13.48 6.54
CA SER A 224 12.42 14.81 5.91
C SER A 224 12.06 15.96 6.87
N ARG A 225 11.75 15.68 8.13
CA ARG A 225 11.33 16.67 9.14
C ARG A 225 12.21 16.69 10.40
N ASP A 226 13.27 15.88 10.43
CA ASP A 226 14.16 15.81 11.61
C ASP A 226 15.30 16.82 11.57
N GLN A 227 15.46 17.54 10.46
CA GLN A 227 16.47 18.59 10.27
C GLN A 227 15.88 19.77 9.49
N ALA A 228 16.61 20.90 9.48
CA ALA A 228 16.18 22.13 8.81
C ALA A 228 15.99 21.96 7.30
N GLU A 229 16.95 21.32 6.64
CA GLU A 229 16.85 20.97 5.21
C GLU A 229 16.20 19.57 5.05
N LYS A 230 15.21 19.51 4.16
CA LYS A 230 14.48 18.26 3.93
C LYS A 230 15.37 17.25 3.20
N VAL A 231 15.56 16.08 3.83
CA VAL A 231 16.27 14.95 3.24
C VAL A 231 15.26 13.89 2.78
N TYR A 232 15.36 13.47 1.52
CA TYR A 232 14.52 12.45 0.90
C TYR A 232 15.38 11.29 0.39
N VAL A 233 14.74 10.17 0.03
CA VAL A 233 15.45 8.96 -0.45
C VAL A 233 16.36 9.22 -1.64
N HIS A 234 15.98 10.11 -2.56
CA HIS A 234 16.81 10.44 -3.72
C HIS A 234 18.12 11.18 -3.34
N HIS A 235 18.14 11.91 -2.21
CA HIS A 235 19.38 12.49 -1.68
C HIS A 235 20.30 11.37 -1.17
N LYS A 236 19.75 10.40 -0.44
CA LYS A 236 20.50 9.22 0.04
C LYS A 236 21.04 8.37 -1.11
N LEU A 237 20.31 8.22 -2.20
CA LEU A 237 20.82 7.55 -3.40
C LEU A 237 22.06 8.27 -3.96
N ARG A 238 22.03 9.61 -4.05
CA ARG A 238 23.19 10.38 -4.52
C ARG A 238 24.39 10.30 -3.57
N GLU A 239 24.14 10.33 -2.25
CA GLU A 239 25.19 10.14 -1.24
C GLU A 239 25.86 8.77 -1.39
N GLN A 240 25.14 7.74 -1.80
CA GLN A 240 25.62 6.37 -1.95
C GLN A 240 25.94 5.97 -3.42
N ALA A 241 26.15 6.96 -4.31
CA ALA A 241 26.23 6.72 -5.75
C ALA A 241 27.29 5.66 -6.13
N GLU A 242 28.47 5.71 -5.57
CA GLU A 242 29.56 4.77 -5.91
C GLU A 242 29.28 3.35 -5.42
N GLU A 243 28.65 3.23 -4.25
CA GLU A 243 28.25 1.93 -3.74
C GLU A 243 27.09 1.35 -4.56
N LEU A 244 26.14 2.20 -4.96
CA LEU A 244 25.03 1.79 -5.81
C LEU A 244 25.54 1.23 -7.15
N LYS A 245 26.52 1.88 -7.77
CA LYS A 245 27.18 1.37 -9.00
C LYS A 245 27.79 -0.02 -8.78
N ARG A 246 28.52 -0.20 -7.66
CA ARG A 246 29.11 -1.51 -7.32
C ARG A 246 28.07 -2.61 -7.16
N TRP A 247 26.92 -2.31 -6.55
CA TRP A 247 25.84 -3.28 -6.44
C TRP A 247 25.21 -3.59 -7.80
N ILE A 248 25.07 -2.60 -8.68
CA ILE A 248 24.58 -2.82 -10.06
C ILE A 248 25.54 -3.70 -10.87
N GLU A 249 26.86 -3.53 -10.70
CA GLU A 249 27.91 -4.40 -11.30
C GLU A 249 27.83 -5.85 -10.77
N GLN A 250 27.41 -6.04 -9.52
CA GLN A 250 27.12 -7.35 -8.93
C GLN A 250 25.74 -7.91 -9.36
N ASN A 251 25.15 -7.35 -10.40
CA ASN A 251 23.87 -7.79 -10.97
C ASN A 251 22.65 -7.51 -10.09
N ALA A 252 22.68 -6.51 -9.20
CA ALA A 252 21.57 -6.14 -8.35
C ALA A 252 20.31 -5.77 -9.12
N VAL A 253 19.14 -6.04 -8.51
CA VAL A 253 17.82 -5.62 -8.98
C VAL A 253 17.31 -4.47 -8.13
N ILE A 254 16.83 -3.41 -8.75
CA ILE A 254 16.22 -2.25 -8.08
C ILE A 254 14.71 -2.44 -8.03
N TYR A 255 14.14 -2.31 -6.83
CA TYR A 255 12.71 -2.30 -6.57
C TYR A 255 12.30 -0.94 -6.00
N VAL A 256 11.39 -0.24 -6.67
CA VAL A 256 10.88 1.08 -6.22
C VAL A 256 9.40 0.96 -5.91
N CYS A 257 9.01 1.32 -4.67
CA CYS A 257 7.60 1.26 -4.26
C CYS A 257 7.20 2.52 -3.49
N GLY A 258 6.05 3.11 -3.83
CA GLY A 258 5.48 4.27 -3.15
C GLY A 258 4.84 5.29 -4.08
N SER A 259 4.80 6.56 -3.65
CA SER A 259 4.08 7.62 -4.37
C SER A 259 4.66 7.88 -5.77
N ILE A 260 3.77 7.82 -6.78
CA ILE A 260 4.12 8.21 -8.15
C ILE A 260 4.43 9.71 -8.24
N GLN A 261 3.72 10.54 -7.46
CA GLN A 261 3.93 11.98 -7.43
C GLN A 261 5.08 12.32 -6.47
N GLY A 262 6.17 12.89 -7.02
CA GLY A 262 7.36 13.28 -6.26
C GLY A 262 8.37 12.13 -6.14
N MET A 263 8.19 11.20 -5.21
CA MET A 263 9.21 10.21 -4.88
C MET A 263 9.68 9.39 -6.09
N ALA A 264 8.76 8.82 -6.86
CA ALA A 264 9.14 7.95 -7.97
C ALA A 264 9.86 8.70 -9.10
N SER A 265 9.47 9.93 -9.40
CA SER A 265 10.15 10.79 -10.38
C SER A 265 11.52 11.23 -9.90
N ASP A 266 11.64 11.60 -8.62
CA ASP A 266 12.91 12.06 -8.04
C ASP A 266 13.92 10.91 -7.92
N VAL A 267 13.47 9.69 -7.59
CA VAL A 267 14.28 8.47 -7.59
C VAL A 267 14.73 8.13 -9.01
N ASP A 268 13.83 8.18 -10.00
CA ASP A 268 14.16 7.93 -11.40
C ASP A 268 15.23 8.91 -11.90
N GLN A 269 15.08 10.20 -11.56
CA GLN A 269 16.07 11.21 -11.92
C GLN A 269 17.41 10.97 -11.21
N ALA A 270 17.41 10.65 -9.90
CA ALA A 270 18.63 10.34 -9.19
C ALA A 270 19.37 9.13 -9.77
N LEU A 271 18.64 8.09 -10.14
CA LEU A 271 19.22 6.90 -10.79
C LEU A 271 19.79 7.24 -12.18
N LYS A 272 19.14 8.12 -12.95
CA LYS A 272 19.67 8.61 -14.22
C LYS A 272 20.97 9.42 -14.02
N ASP A 273 21.00 10.28 -13.01
CA ASP A 273 22.19 11.08 -12.70
C ASP A 273 23.38 10.19 -12.28
N ILE A 274 23.11 9.10 -11.57
CA ILE A 274 24.14 8.18 -11.03
C ILE A 274 24.61 7.20 -12.08
N LEU A 275 23.69 6.53 -12.79
CA LEU A 275 24.00 5.42 -13.70
C LEU A 275 24.11 5.85 -15.17
N GLY A 276 23.53 6.98 -15.51
CA GLY A 276 23.29 7.39 -16.90
C GLY A 276 22.01 6.77 -17.47
N GLU A 277 21.42 7.47 -18.43
CA GLU A 277 20.13 7.09 -19.03
C GLU A 277 20.20 5.72 -19.75
N THR A 278 21.31 5.47 -20.47
CA THR A 278 21.51 4.22 -21.21
C THR A 278 21.53 3.01 -20.27
N GLN A 279 22.27 3.08 -19.15
CA GLN A 279 22.36 1.97 -18.22
C GLN A 279 21.02 1.75 -17.49
N LEU A 280 20.33 2.81 -17.12
CA LEU A 280 19.02 2.67 -16.49
C LEU A 280 17.99 2.03 -17.42
N GLU A 281 18.02 2.39 -18.71
CA GLU A 281 17.15 1.77 -19.71
C GLU A 281 17.50 0.29 -19.94
N GLN A 282 18.77 -0.07 -19.95
CA GLN A 282 19.20 -1.48 -20.00
C GLN A 282 18.67 -2.27 -18.77
N LEU A 283 18.70 -1.67 -17.57
CA LEU A 283 18.13 -2.31 -16.37
C LEU A 283 16.62 -2.55 -16.51
N ARG A 284 15.88 -1.61 -17.10
CA ARG A 284 14.45 -1.79 -17.40
C ARG A 284 14.22 -2.96 -18.36
N GLN A 285 14.94 -2.99 -19.47
CA GLN A 285 14.83 -4.05 -20.49
C GLN A 285 15.20 -5.43 -19.95
N GLN A 286 16.16 -5.50 -19.03
CA GLN A 286 16.56 -6.72 -18.34
C GLN A 286 15.62 -7.13 -17.19
N GLY A 287 14.58 -6.34 -16.89
CA GLY A 287 13.71 -6.57 -15.75
C GLY A 287 14.39 -6.36 -14.38
N ARG A 288 15.51 -5.62 -14.35
CA ARG A 288 16.29 -5.31 -13.15
C ARG A 288 15.97 -3.93 -12.53
N TYR A 289 15.07 -3.18 -13.13
CA TYR A 289 14.49 -1.96 -12.56
C TYR A 289 12.97 -2.13 -12.54
N ARG A 290 12.43 -2.42 -11.37
CA ARG A 290 11.04 -2.80 -11.13
C ARG A 290 10.34 -1.77 -10.27
N ARG A 291 9.10 -1.43 -10.61
CA ARG A 291 8.36 -0.34 -9.95
C ARG A 291 6.93 -0.77 -9.65
N ASP A 292 6.50 -0.50 -8.41
CA ASP A 292 5.12 -0.55 -7.95
C ASP A 292 4.79 0.82 -7.34
N VAL A 293 4.32 1.75 -8.18
CA VAL A 293 4.12 3.16 -7.81
C VAL A 293 2.70 3.60 -8.12
N TYR A 294 2.09 4.36 -7.19
CA TYR A 294 0.65 4.69 -7.18
C TYR A 294 0.35 6.10 -6.69
#